data_28af385e422b448af35d148f6dc63ac9
#
_entry.id   28af385e422b448af35d148f6dc63ac9
#
_cell.length_a   1.000
_cell.length_b   1.000
_cell.length_c   1.000
_cell.angle_alpha   90.00
_cell.angle_beta   90.00
_cell.angle_gamma   90.00
#
_symmetry.space_group_name_H-M   'P 1'
#
loop_
_entity.id
_entity.type
_entity.pdbx_description
1 polymer ?
#
loop_
_entity_poly.entity_id
_entity_poly.type
_entity_poly.pdbx_seq_one_letter_code
_entity_poly.pdbx_strand_id
1 'polypeptide(L)'
;MKQKLLIINKSAFGYHVDTYKYCQYLRKKYDITYICIEPKEEKIKTLDGVKVIYKTNKPPRILRGSIYLGYCILFALFFKGKIFVNFFVGSQYIKKVLFWKKMILDVRTLGIVPIEEKRREFDARLIKTCNYYDHISIISEGVRDKMHIDNSKTSILPLGADVISKNNKKFSQINLLYVGTLNGRRIDDTIKGYKLFSEKYPDNKFTYDIIGNGNNNELEKISELIGDFKLSDRICLHGFIPNNKLKPFFDKCNVGVSYIPMTEYYDHQPPTKTYEYILSGLFTIATSTHCNKEVINSINGVLIEDNPESFSQALEYIYLNGNFDSNNIRNTLLEHTWERIVNNKLIPILEKI
;
A
#
# COMPACT_ATOMS: atom_id res chain seq x y z
N MET A 1 27.75 10.11 -16.67
CA MET A 1 26.49 9.71 -17.28
C MET A 1 25.69 8.89 -16.27
N LYS A 2 24.37 9.07 -16.18
CA LYS A 2 23.52 8.22 -15.33
C LYS A 2 23.45 6.80 -15.87
N GLN A 3 23.36 5.81 -15.00
CA GLN A 3 23.12 4.43 -15.41
C GLN A 3 21.68 4.31 -15.98
N LYS A 4 21.50 3.44 -16.98
CA LYS A 4 20.18 3.20 -17.58
C LYS A 4 19.41 2.15 -16.78
N LEU A 5 18.14 2.42 -16.51
CA LEU A 5 17.21 1.50 -15.83
C LEU A 5 15.94 1.33 -16.65
N LEU A 6 15.61 0.09 -16.97
CA LEU A 6 14.33 -0.29 -17.56
C LEU A 6 13.42 -0.84 -16.47
N ILE A 7 12.24 -0.23 -16.32
CA ILE A 7 11.18 -0.73 -15.47
C ILE A 7 10.06 -1.24 -16.37
N ILE A 8 9.68 -2.51 -16.20
CA ILE A 8 8.57 -3.14 -16.92
C ILE A 8 7.44 -3.39 -15.94
N ASN A 9 6.29 -2.76 -16.14
CA ASN A 9 5.09 -2.94 -15.34
C ASN A 9 3.87 -2.96 -16.26
N LYS A 10 3.03 -4.00 -16.16
CA LYS A 10 1.83 -4.10 -16.98
C LYS A 10 0.78 -3.04 -16.65
N SER A 11 0.74 -2.58 -15.41
CA SER A 11 -0.16 -1.49 -14.98
C SER A 11 0.33 -0.13 -15.47
N ALA A 12 -0.59 0.78 -15.74
CA ALA A 12 -0.26 2.13 -16.19
C ALA A 12 0.67 2.88 -15.22
N PHE A 13 1.47 3.79 -15.73
CA PHE A 13 2.35 4.63 -14.90
C PHE A 13 1.53 5.42 -13.89
N GLY A 14 1.90 5.32 -12.61
CA GLY A 14 1.21 5.94 -11.48
C GLY A 14 0.06 5.14 -10.88
N TYR A 15 -0.38 4.04 -11.50
CA TYR A 15 -1.39 3.17 -10.91
C TYR A 15 -0.91 2.54 -9.60
N HIS A 16 0.30 1.99 -9.58
CA HIS A 16 0.95 1.51 -8.36
C HIS A 16 1.83 2.62 -7.77
N VAL A 17 1.52 3.05 -6.58
CA VAL A 17 2.24 4.11 -5.86
C VAL A 17 3.72 3.75 -5.72
N ASP A 18 4.04 2.52 -5.36
CA ASP A 18 5.41 2.01 -5.18
C ASP A 18 6.29 2.33 -6.39
N THR A 19 5.89 1.86 -7.57
CA THR A 19 6.71 2.04 -8.79
C THR A 19 6.80 3.48 -9.25
N TYR A 20 5.76 4.29 -9.00
CA TYR A 20 5.82 5.72 -9.22
C TYR A 20 6.86 6.38 -8.30
N LYS A 21 6.84 6.04 -7.00
CA LYS A 21 7.79 6.54 -6.02
C LYS A 21 9.22 6.05 -6.30
N TYR A 22 9.39 4.82 -6.76
CA TYR A 22 10.69 4.34 -7.25
C TYR A 22 11.22 5.25 -8.35
N CYS A 23 10.42 5.54 -9.36
CA CYS A 23 10.81 6.46 -10.43
C CYS A 23 11.13 7.86 -9.89
N GLN A 24 10.32 8.38 -8.96
CA GLN A 24 10.47 9.71 -8.38
C GLN A 24 11.83 9.91 -7.72
N TYR A 25 12.33 8.91 -7.00
CA TYR A 25 13.61 9.02 -6.28
C TYR A 25 14.80 8.50 -7.08
N LEU A 26 14.64 7.41 -7.87
CA LEU A 26 15.70 6.85 -8.69
C LEU A 26 16.12 7.76 -9.84
N ARG A 27 15.26 8.65 -10.37
CA ARG A 27 15.57 9.56 -11.48
C ARG A 27 16.76 10.49 -11.22
N LYS A 28 17.14 10.66 -9.96
CA LYS A 28 18.36 11.40 -9.59
C LYS A 28 19.62 10.64 -10.00
N LYS A 29 19.62 9.31 -9.91
CA LYS A 29 20.78 8.40 -10.14
C LYS A 29 20.70 7.68 -11.48
N TYR A 30 19.50 7.38 -11.98
CA TYR A 30 19.25 6.58 -13.17
C TYR A 30 18.53 7.38 -14.27
N ASP A 31 18.85 7.02 -15.54
CA ASP A 31 18.06 7.38 -16.73
C ASP A 31 17.01 6.29 -16.94
N ILE A 32 15.74 6.61 -16.59
CA ILE A 32 14.68 5.62 -16.44
C ILE A 32 13.83 5.54 -17.70
N THR A 33 13.67 4.32 -18.23
CA THR A 33 12.62 3.99 -19.20
C THR A 33 11.60 3.09 -18.51
N TYR A 34 10.32 3.51 -18.53
CA TYR A 34 9.21 2.78 -17.95
C TYR A 34 8.26 2.30 -19.05
N ILE A 35 8.03 0.98 -19.16
CA ILE A 35 7.12 0.40 -20.15
C ILE A 35 5.87 -0.09 -19.45
N CYS A 36 4.71 0.37 -19.92
CA CYS A 36 3.41 0.01 -19.35
C CYS A 36 2.29 -0.04 -20.40
N ILE A 37 1.13 -0.54 -20.00
CA ILE A 37 -0.10 -0.44 -20.77
C ILE A 37 -0.74 0.93 -20.55
N GLU A 38 -1.33 1.48 -21.59
CA GLU A 38 -2.06 2.73 -21.57
C GLU A 38 -3.25 2.66 -20.59
N PRO A 39 -3.44 3.66 -19.70
CA PRO A 39 -4.60 3.69 -18.81
C PRO A 39 -5.89 3.84 -19.62
N LYS A 40 -7.02 3.43 -19.03
CA LYS A 40 -8.35 3.72 -19.58
C LYS A 40 -8.78 5.16 -19.31
N GLU A 41 -8.28 5.71 -18.21
CA GLU A 41 -8.52 7.06 -17.73
C GLU A 41 -7.39 7.99 -18.21
N GLU A 42 -7.40 9.22 -17.74
CA GLU A 42 -6.40 10.23 -18.09
C GLU A 42 -4.99 9.81 -17.62
N LYS A 43 -3.99 10.06 -18.45
CA LYS A 43 -2.58 9.80 -18.13
C LYS A 43 -2.12 10.80 -17.08
N ILE A 44 -1.53 10.32 -16.02
CA ILE A 44 -0.90 11.23 -15.05
C ILE A 44 0.34 11.89 -15.69
N LYS A 45 0.68 13.09 -15.19
CA LYS A 45 1.88 13.81 -15.61
C LYS A 45 3.11 12.97 -15.36
N THR A 46 3.94 12.79 -16.37
CA THR A 46 5.22 12.08 -16.25
C THR A 46 6.22 12.89 -15.43
N LEU A 47 7.15 12.18 -14.79
CA LEU A 47 8.22 12.80 -14.03
C LEU A 47 9.37 13.21 -14.97
N ASP A 48 9.95 14.38 -14.77
CA ASP A 48 11.15 14.80 -15.51
C ASP A 48 12.29 13.79 -15.31
N GLY A 49 12.95 13.39 -16.40
CA GLY A 49 13.99 12.35 -16.39
C GLY A 49 13.44 10.91 -16.36
N VAL A 50 12.13 10.70 -16.56
CA VAL A 50 11.51 9.39 -16.72
C VAL A 50 10.81 9.32 -18.07
N LYS A 51 11.33 8.46 -18.97
CA LYS A 51 10.69 8.17 -20.26
C LYS A 51 9.64 7.09 -20.08
N VAL A 52 8.35 7.44 -20.23
CA VAL A 52 7.25 6.49 -20.15
C VAL A 52 6.82 6.07 -21.56
N ILE A 53 6.80 4.76 -21.81
CA ILE A 53 6.35 4.16 -23.07
C ILE A 53 5.04 3.44 -22.81
N TYR A 54 3.96 4.02 -23.30
CA TYR A 54 2.63 3.44 -23.23
C TYR A 54 2.38 2.51 -24.41
N LYS A 55 1.92 1.30 -24.14
CA LYS A 55 1.43 0.38 -25.19
C LYS A 55 -0.09 0.38 -25.21
N THR A 56 -0.63 0.48 -26.40
CA THR A 56 -2.06 0.67 -26.63
C THR A 56 -2.93 -0.44 -26.03
N ASN A 57 -4.09 -0.04 -25.53
CA ASN A 57 -5.17 -0.93 -25.06
C ASN A 57 -6.14 -1.38 -26.17
N LYS A 58 -5.94 -0.89 -27.42
CA LYS A 58 -6.88 -1.13 -28.55
C LYS A 58 -7.03 -2.58 -29.01
N PRO A 59 -5.95 -3.45 -29.00
CA PRO A 59 -6.12 -4.84 -29.43
C PRO A 59 -7.15 -5.59 -28.57
N PRO A 60 -7.81 -6.64 -29.12
CA PRO A 60 -8.68 -7.53 -28.36
C PRO A 60 -7.99 -8.05 -27.10
N ARG A 61 -8.75 -8.23 -26.02
CA ARG A 61 -8.23 -8.60 -24.69
C ARG A 61 -7.30 -9.82 -24.72
N ILE A 62 -7.60 -10.80 -25.59
CA ILE A 62 -6.82 -12.05 -25.75
C ILE A 62 -5.42 -11.76 -26.31
N LEU A 63 -5.29 -10.87 -27.31
CA LEU A 63 -4.02 -10.56 -27.97
C LEU A 63 -3.19 -9.50 -27.24
N ARG A 64 -3.84 -8.63 -26.47
CA ARG A 64 -3.19 -7.50 -25.79
C ARG A 64 -2.01 -7.91 -24.92
N GLY A 65 -2.18 -8.99 -24.15
CA GLY A 65 -1.12 -9.51 -23.27
C GLY A 65 0.10 -9.99 -24.04
N SER A 66 -0.11 -10.72 -25.13
CA SER A 66 0.96 -11.26 -25.98
C SER A 66 1.70 -10.17 -26.75
N ILE A 67 0.97 -9.18 -27.29
CA ILE A 67 1.58 -8.02 -27.97
C ILE A 67 2.43 -7.19 -26.99
N TYR A 68 1.90 -6.93 -25.81
CA TYR A 68 2.65 -6.22 -24.75
C TYR A 68 3.92 -6.98 -24.37
N LEU A 69 3.80 -8.28 -24.15
CA LEU A 69 4.92 -9.15 -23.78
C LEU A 69 5.99 -9.19 -24.88
N GLY A 70 5.60 -9.40 -26.13
CA GLY A 70 6.50 -9.39 -27.29
C GLY A 70 7.26 -8.07 -27.40
N TYR A 71 6.59 -6.94 -27.19
CA TYR A 71 7.24 -5.63 -27.17
C TYR A 71 8.25 -5.50 -26.00
N CYS A 72 7.88 -5.94 -24.79
CA CYS A 72 8.79 -5.91 -23.64
C CYS A 72 10.04 -6.75 -23.89
N ILE A 73 9.89 -7.95 -24.50
CA ILE A 73 11.02 -8.83 -24.85
C ILE A 73 11.92 -8.14 -25.89
N LEU A 74 11.34 -7.63 -26.97
CA LEU A 74 12.11 -6.96 -28.04
C LEU A 74 12.85 -5.72 -27.51
N PHE A 75 12.19 -4.90 -26.70
CA PHE A 75 12.82 -3.72 -26.11
C PHE A 75 13.94 -4.10 -25.14
N ALA A 76 13.70 -5.06 -24.24
CA ALA A 76 14.67 -5.55 -23.29
C ALA A 76 15.87 -6.23 -23.96
N LEU A 77 15.70 -6.86 -25.13
CA LEU A 77 16.77 -7.49 -25.90
C LEU A 77 17.89 -6.48 -26.24
N PHE A 78 17.52 -5.30 -26.73
CA PHE A 78 18.47 -4.26 -27.14
C PHE A 78 18.80 -3.27 -26.02
N PHE A 79 18.12 -3.36 -24.88
CA PHE A 79 18.38 -2.43 -23.77
C PHE A 79 19.73 -2.75 -23.08
N LYS A 80 20.58 -1.72 -22.97
CA LYS A 80 21.88 -1.80 -22.28
C LYS A 80 21.75 -1.08 -20.93
N GLY A 81 21.49 -1.82 -19.85
CA GLY A 81 21.31 -1.29 -18.50
C GLY A 81 20.61 -2.32 -17.59
N LYS A 82 20.27 -1.89 -16.39
CA LYS A 82 19.59 -2.71 -15.40
C LYS A 82 18.12 -2.89 -15.77
N ILE A 83 17.55 -4.08 -15.51
CA ILE A 83 16.15 -4.42 -15.83
C ILE A 83 15.44 -4.84 -14.56
N PHE A 84 14.37 -4.11 -14.23
CA PHE A 84 13.52 -4.32 -13.08
C PHE A 84 12.09 -4.58 -13.56
N VAL A 85 11.56 -5.75 -13.24
CA VAL A 85 10.26 -6.22 -13.72
C VAL A 85 9.31 -6.36 -12.54
N ASN A 86 8.26 -5.55 -12.49
CA ASN A 86 7.17 -5.82 -11.56
C ASN A 86 6.45 -7.07 -11.98
N PHE A 87 6.13 -7.94 -11.03
CA PHE A 87 5.41 -9.18 -11.33
C PHE A 87 4.07 -8.91 -12.01
N PHE A 88 3.82 -9.61 -13.10
CA PHE A 88 2.50 -9.80 -13.73
C PHE A 88 2.44 -11.16 -14.40
N VAL A 89 1.23 -11.71 -14.53
CA VAL A 89 1.03 -13.00 -15.19
C VAL A 89 1.56 -12.95 -16.63
N GLY A 90 2.58 -13.76 -16.93
CA GLY A 90 3.31 -13.79 -18.20
C GLY A 90 4.70 -13.18 -18.15
N SER A 91 5.09 -12.48 -17.07
CA SER A 91 6.43 -11.86 -16.93
C SER A 91 7.57 -12.90 -16.99
N GLN A 92 7.33 -14.16 -16.63
CA GLN A 92 8.31 -15.25 -16.79
C GLN A 92 8.81 -15.42 -18.21
N TYR A 93 8.01 -15.12 -19.22
CA TYR A 93 8.43 -15.29 -20.63
C TYR A 93 9.49 -14.28 -21.06
N ILE A 94 9.55 -13.09 -20.42
CA ILE A 94 10.63 -12.12 -20.65
C ILE A 94 11.97 -12.76 -20.28
N LYS A 95 12.06 -13.32 -19.09
CA LYS A 95 13.30 -13.94 -18.62
C LYS A 95 13.60 -15.26 -19.30
N LYS A 96 12.61 -16.06 -19.65
CA LYS A 96 12.81 -17.31 -20.42
C LYS A 96 13.44 -17.05 -21.77
N VAL A 97 12.97 -16.05 -22.51
CA VAL A 97 13.51 -15.70 -23.83
C VAL A 97 14.87 -15.03 -23.70
N LEU A 98 15.05 -14.18 -22.69
CA LEU A 98 16.28 -13.41 -22.45
C LEU A 98 17.07 -13.98 -21.25
N PHE A 99 17.25 -15.33 -21.22
CA PHE A 99 17.83 -16.05 -20.09
C PHE A 99 19.23 -15.57 -19.70
N TRP A 100 19.99 -15.02 -20.63
CA TRP A 100 21.35 -14.49 -20.41
C TRP A 100 21.37 -13.09 -19.80
N LYS A 101 20.25 -12.34 -19.83
CA LYS A 101 20.18 -10.99 -19.24
C LYS A 101 19.85 -11.06 -17.77
N LYS A 102 20.63 -10.40 -16.93
CA LYS A 102 20.33 -10.28 -15.52
C LYS A 102 19.13 -9.37 -15.30
N MET A 103 18.16 -9.83 -14.50
CA MET A 103 16.89 -9.12 -14.23
C MET A 103 16.47 -9.34 -12.79
N ILE A 104 15.87 -8.30 -12.21
CA ILE A 104 15.17 -8.38 -10.92
C ILE A 104 13.67 -8.51 -11.17
N LEU A 105 13.02 -9.43 -10.44
CA LEU A 105 11.57 -9.48 -10.34
C LEU A 105 11.12 -8.83 -9.02
N ASP A 106 10.16 -7.90 -9.09
CA ASP A 106 9.58 -7.26 -7.90
C ASP A 106 8.23 -7.88 -7.56
N VAL A 107 8.14 -8.41 -6.34
CA VAL A 107 6.94 -9.08 -5.81
C VAL A 107 6.38 -8.25 -4.65
N ARG A 108 5.23 -7.63 -4.90
CA ARG A 108 4.60 -6.72 -3.92
C ARG A 108 3.43 -7.34 -3.17
N THR A 109 2.91 -8.50 -3.61
CA THR A 109 1.73 -9.13 -3.00
C THR A 109 1.63 -10.59 -3.39
N LEU A 110 1.02 -11.40 -2.53
CA LEU A 110 0.40 -12.68 -2.88
C LEU A 110 -1.02 -12.45 -3.42
N GLY A 111 -1.74 -13.52 -3.72
CA GLY A 111 -3.14 -13.43 -4.15
C GLY A 111 -4.03 -12.86 -3.04
N ILE A 112 -4.74 -11.76 -3.34
CA ILE A 112 -5.63 -11.04 -2.39
C ILE A 112 -7.11 -11.13 -2.80
N VAL A 113 -7.54 -12.28 -3.28
CA VAL A 113 -8.95 -12.51 -3.64
C VAL A 113 -9.62 -13.45 -2.64
N PRO A 114 -10.94 -13.29 -2.33
CA PRO A 114 -11.63 -14.12 -1.35
C PRO A 114 -11.66 -15.61 -1.71
N ILE A 115 -11.65 -15.94 -3.00
CA ILE A 115 -11.74 -17.33 -3.51
C ILE A 115 -10.37 -18.00 -3.38
N GLU A 116 -10.25 -18.98 -2.49
CA GLU A 116 -9.00 -19.68 -2.16
C GLU A 116 -8.34 -20.34 -3.37
N GLU A 117 -9.09 -21.03 -4.20
CA GLU A 117 -8.57 -21.69 -5.41
C GLU A 117 -7.86 -20.70 -6.34
N LYS A 118 -8.47 -19.52 -6.56
CA LYS A 118 -7.87 -18.46 -7.37
C LYS A 118 -6.61 -17.87 -6.74
N ARG A 119 -6.58 -17.79 -5.40
CA ARG A 119 -5.36 -17.37 -4.68
C ARG A 119 -4.24 -18.37 -4.91
N ARG A 120 -4.50 -19.65 -4.65
CA ARG A 120 -3.52 -20.75 -4.84
C ARG A 120 -2.98 -20.79 -6.28
N GLU A 121 -3.86 -20.63 -7.27
CA GLU A 121 -3.46 -20.59 -8.67
C GLU A 121 -2.56 -19.37 -8.98
N PHE A 122 -2.91 -18.20 -8.47
CA PHE A 122 -2.09 -16.99 -8.62
C PHE A 122 -0.72 -17.17 -7.96
N ASP A 123 -0.69 -17.63 -6.72
CA ASP A 123 0.55 -17.81 -5.94
C ASP A 123 1.45 -18.89 -6.57
N ALA A 124 0.90 -19.99 -7.05
CA ALA A 124 1.66 -21.00 -7.79
C ALA A 124 2.31 -20.44 -9.06
N ARG A 125 1.59 -19.59 -9.81
CA ARG A 125 2.14 -18.91 -10.99
C ARG A 125 3.23 -17.90 -10.63
N LEU A 126 3.05 -17.18 -9.53
CA LEU A 126 4.03 -16.23 -8.99
C LEU A 126 5.32 -16.97 -8.61
N ILE A 127 5.22 -18.01 -7.77
CA ILE A 127 6.36 -18.82 -7.32
C ILE A 127 7.11 -19.43 -8.53
N LYS A 128 6.37 -19.99 -9.47
CA LYS A 128 6.96 -20.52 -10.71
C LYS A 128 7.70 -19.43 -11.51
N THR A 129 7.18 -18.20 -11.51
CA THR A 129 7.83 -17.07 -12.18
C THR A 129 9.14 -16.69 -11.50
N CYS A 130 9.18 -16.67 -10.17
CA CYS A 130 10.37 -16.35 -9.37
C CYS A 130 11.55 -17.26 -9.72
N ASN A 131 11.31 -18.54 -10.03
CA ASN A 131 12.36 -19.51 -10.34
C ASN A 131 13.20 -19.17 -11.59
N TYR A 132 12.69 -18.31 -12.48
CA TYR A 132 13.40 -17.90 -13.70
C TYR A 132 14.31 -16.67 -13.50
N TYR A 133 14.02 -15.82 -12.52
CA TYR A 133 14.74 -14.57 -12.33
C TYR A 133 16.02 -14.74 -11.50
N ASP A 134 16.99 -13.87 -11.75
CA ASP A 134 18.30 -13.91 -11.09
C ASP A 134 18.22 -13.40 -9.65
N HIS A 135 17.38 -12.40 -9.42
CA HIS A 135 17.13 -11.82 -8.11
C HIS A 135 15.68 -11.39 -7.96
N ILE A 136 15.16 -11.46 -6.74
CA ILE A 136 13.77 -11.16 -6.43
C ILE A 136 13.73 -10.15 -5.29
N SER A 137 13.07 -9.01 -5.49
CA SER A 137 12.69 -8.12 -4.40
C SER A 137 11.29 -8.48 -3.90
N ILE A 138 11.14 -8.61 -2.60
CA ILE A 138 9.90 -9.04 -1.94
C ILE A 138 9.51 -8.04 -0.88
N ILE A 139 8.19 -7.76 -0.76
CA ILE A 139 7.68 -6.71 0.12
C ILE A 139 7.91 -6.96 1.61
N SER A 140 7.87 -8.21 2.07
CA SER A 140 8.06 -8.59 3.48
C SER A 140 8.63 -9.98 3.63
N GLU A 141 9.18 -10.27 4.81
CA GLU A 141 9.64 -11.61 5.17
C GLU A 141 8.48 -12.60 5.19
N GLY A 142 7.33 -12.23 5.73
CA GLY A 142 6.16 -13.10 5.77
C GLY A 142 5.67 -13.54 4.37
N VAL A 143 5.76 -12.66 3.35
CA VAL A 143 5.48 -13.04 1.95
C VAL A 143 6.55 -13.99 1.43
N ARG A 144 7.83 -13.73 1.68
CA ARG A 144 8.94 -14.61 1.26
C ARG A 144 8.79 -16.01 1.81
N ASP A 145 8.51 -16.12 3.11
CA ASP A 145 8.43 -17.39 3.81
C ASP A 145 7.23 -18.23 3.32
N LYS A 146 6.09 -17.60 3.07
CA LYS A 146 4.93 -18.27 2.43
C LYS A 146 5.23 -18.75 1.00
N MET A 147 6.14 -18.11 0.29
CA MET A 147 6.53 -18.51 -1.06
C MET A 147 7.59 -19.60 -1.09
N HIS A 148 8.21 -19.93 0.04
CA HIS A 148 9.32 -20.88 0.17
C HIS A 148 10.45 -20.65 -0.85
N ILE A 149 10.81 -19.39 -1.10
CA ILE A 149 11.88 -19.03 -2.04
C ILE A 149 13.21 -18.93 -1.30
N ASP A 150 14.27 -19.39 -1.94
CA ASP A 150 15.63 -19.35 -1.42
C ASP A 150 16.05 -17.91 -1.06
N ASN A 151 16.47 -17.72 0.19
CA ASN A 151 16.92 -16.45 0.72
C ASN A 151 18.11 -15.86 -0.04
N SER A 152 18.97 -16.70 -0.64
CA SER A 152 20.14 -16.23 -1.40
C SER A 152 19.76 -15.43 -2.65
N LYS A 153 18.59 -15.71 -3.22
CA LYS A 153 18.05 -15.03 -4.41
C LYS A 153 17.13 -13.87 -4.08
N THR A 154 16.87 -13.61 -2.80
CA THR A 154 15.86 -12.62 -2.40
C THR A 154 16.46 -11.42 -1.69
N SER A 155 15.76 -10.32 -1.72
CA SER A 155 15.97 -9.15 -0.87
C SER A 155 14.65 -8.58 -0.45
N ILE A 156 14.54 -8.19 0.80
CA ILE A 156 13.34 -7.49 1.28
C ILE A 156 13.40 -6.03 0.81
N LEU A 157 12.39 -5.65 0.05
CA LEU A 157 12.11 -4.28 -0.36
C LEU A 157 10.80 -3.86 0.31
N PRO A 158 10.84 -3.33 1.55
CA PRO A 158 9.64 -3.09 2.32
C PRO A 158 8.79 -1.96 1.75
N LEU A 159 7.59 -1.83 2.29
CA LEU A 159 6.68 -0.75 1.94
C LEU A 159 7.27 0.58 2.40
N GLY A 160 7.22 1.57 1.52
CA GLY A 160 7.43 2.97 1.87
C GLY A 160 6.11 3.71 1.97
N ALA A 161 6.12 4.88 2.61
CA ALA A 161 4.95 5.74 2.66
C ALA A 161 5.34 7.23 2.60
N ASP A 162 4.35 8.07 2.32
CA ASP A 162 4.50 9.51 2.30
C ASP A 162 4.26 10.12 3.69
N VAL A 163 4.99 11.16 4.01
CA VAL A 163 4.67 12.06 5.12
C VAL A 163 3.64 13.07 4.62
N ILE A 164 2.34 12.77 4.81
CA ILE A 164 1.25 13.61 4.31
C ILE A 164 1.10 14.88 5.14
N SER A 165 1.27 14.77 6.47
CA SER A 165 1.29 15.90 7.40
C SER A 165 2.61 15.96 8.17
N LYS A 166 3.15 17.18 8.30
CA LYS A 166 4.30 17.46 9.15
C LYS A 166 3.92 18.21 10.44
N ASN A 167 2.64 18.52 10.60
CA ASN A 167 2.15 19.26 11.76
C ASN A 167 2.26 18.41 13.04
N ASN A 168 2.64 19.03 14.14
CA ASN A 168 2.56 18.40 15.45
C ASN A 168 1.10 18.31 15.87
N LYS A 169 0.68 17.13 16.30
CA LYS A 169 -0.70 16.84 16.71
C LYS A 169 -0.89 17.20 18.18
N LYS A 170 -2.07 17.77 18.48
CA LYS A 170 -2.53 17.94 19.86
C LYS A 170 -3.54 16.85 20.16
N PHE A 171 -3.42 16.19 21.29
CA PHE A 171 -4.29 15.10 21.71
C PHE A 171 -5.31 15.51 22.79
N SER A 172 -5.48 16.82 22.99
CA SER A 172 -6.53 17.36 23.89
C SER A 172 -7.95 17.11 23.39
N GLN A 173 -8.11 16.96 22.08
CA GLN A 173 -9.32 16.51 21.42
C GLN A 173 -8.95 15.43 20.40
N ILE A 174 -9.67 14.34 20.40
CA ILE A 174 -9.40 13.19 19.53
C ILE A 174 -10.24 13.26 18.26
N ASN A 175 -9.55 13.28 17.13
CA ASN A 175 -10.13 13.28 15.80
C ASN A 175 -9.58 12.06 15.04
N LEU A 176 -10.45 11.07 14.81
CA LEU A 176 -10.09 9.83 14.10
C LEU A 176 -10.15 10.07 12.59
N LEU A 177 -9.31 9.33 11.86
CA LEU A 177 -9.25 9.33 10.40
C LEU A 177 -9.16 7.91 9.86
N TYR A 178 -10.11 7.54 9.00
CA TYR A 178 -9.97 6.40 8.11
C TYR A 178 -9.83 6.87 6.66
N VAL A 179 -8.82 6.36 5.95
CA VAL A 179 -8.65 6.57 4.50
C VAL A 179 -8.44 5.23 3.81
N GLY A 180 -9.27 4.89 2.84
CA GLY A 180 -9.08 3.67 2.04
C GLY A 180 -10.33 3.15 1.38
N THR A 181 -10.22 1.97 0.72
CA THR A 181 -11.40 1.28 0.21
C THR A 181 -12.31 0.83 1.36
N LEU A 182 -13.60 0.89 1.15
CA LEU A 182 -14.60 0.44 2.12
C LEU A 182 -15.02 -1.00 1.85
N ASN A 183 -15.00 -1.43 0.58
CA ASN A 183 -15.40 -2.77 0.17
C ASN A 183 -14.60 -3.86 0.89
N GLY A 184 -15.31 -4.75 1.60
CA GLY A 184 -14.71 -5.88 2.30
C GLY A 184 -13.76 -5.48 3.44
N ARG A 185 -13.90 -4.26 3.98
CA ARG A 185 -13.08 -3.76 5.10
C ARG A 185 -13.80 -3.77 6.44
N ARG A 186 -15.11 -4.07 6.46
CA ARG A 186 -15.90 -4.13 7.70
C ARG A 186 -15.82 -2.84 8.53
N ILE A 187 -15.88 -1.69 7.85
CA ILE A 187 -15.80 -0.37 8.53
C ILE A 187 -16.99 -0.13 9.45
N ASP A 188 -18.11 -0.79 9.19
CA ASP A 188 -19.27 -0.83 10.10
C ASP A 188 -18.91 -1.30 11.51
N ASP A 189 -17.95 -2.21 11.69
CA ASP A 189 -17.48 -2.63 13.02
C ASP A 189 -16.81 -1.47 13.78
N THR A 190 -16.11 -0.59 13.09
CA THR A 190 -15.51 0.60 13.76
C THR A 190 -16.57 1.60 14.22
N ILE A 191 -17.69 1.70 13.49
CA ILE A 191 -18.83 2.55 13.86
C ILE A 191 -19.59 1.96 15.04
N LYS A 192 -19.82 0.64 15.05
CA LYS A 192 -20.39 -0.09 16.18
C LYS A 192 -19.54 0.06 17.44
N GLY A 193 -18.22 -0.11 17.30
CA GLY A 193 -17.27 0.09 18.41
C GLY A 193 -17.23 1.53 18.91
N TYR A 194 -17.34 2.51 18.01
CA TYR A 194 -17.48 3.92 18.37
C TYR A 194 -18.79 4.16 19.18
N LYS A 195 -19.90 3.53 18.77
CA LYS A 195 -21.18 3.58 19.49
C LYS A 195 -21.05 3.03 20.92
N LEU A 196 -20.47 1.83 21.08
CA LEU A 196 -20.20 1.22 22.39
C LEU A 196 -19.36 2.14 23.29
N PHE A 197 -18.30 2.73 22.75
CA PHE A 197 -17.48 3.69 23.47
C PHE A 197 -18.27 4.93 23.89
N SER A 198 -19.08 5.49 22.99
CA SER A 198 -19.87 6.70 23.26
C SER A 198 -20.98 6.49 24.29
N GLU A 199 -21.53 5.30 24.38
CA GLU A 199 -22.49 4.92 25.45
C GLU A 199 -21.82 4.87 26.83
N LYS A 200 -20.58 4.37 26.87
CA LYS A 200 -19.80 4.31 28.13
C LYS A 200 -19.27 5.69 28.54
N TYR A 201 -18.93 6.54 27.56
CA TYR A 201 -18.38 7.87 27.78
C TYR A 201 -19.19 8.93 27.00
N PRO A 202 -20.41 9.27 27.46
CA PRO A 202 -21.31 10.15 26.72
C PRO A 202 -20.78 11.57 26.51
N ASP A 203 -19.95 12.06 27.45
CA ASP A 203 -19.33 13.39 27.40
C ASP A 203 -18.09 13.47 26.50
N ASN A 204 -17.67 12.35 25.89
CA ASN A 204 -16.55 12.39 24.96
C ASN A 204 -16.85 13.32 23.78
N LYS A 205 -15.80 13.97 23.25
CA LYS A 205 -15.86 14.88 22.08
C LYS A 205 -15.11 14.33 20.88
N PHE A 206 -14.97 13.02 20.77
CA PHE A 206 -14.28 12.40 19.65
C PHE A 206 -15.05 12.63 18.34
N THR A 207 -14.33 12.86 17.26
CA THR A 207 -14.90 12.89 15.91
C THR A 207 -14.25 11.82 15.04
N TYR A 208 -14.89 11.43 13.96
CA TYR A 208 -14.41 10.40 13.07
C TYR A 208 -14.66 10.75 11.61
N ASP A 209 -13.61 11.05 10.85
CA ASP A 209 -13.68 11.28 9.42
C ASP A 209 -13.41 9.97 8.67
N ILE A 210 -14.38 9.50 7.88
CA ILE A 210 -14.27 8.30 7.04
C ILE A 210 -14.20 8.73 5.59
N ILE A 211 -13.06 8.47 4.95
CA ILE A 211 -12.80 8.81 3.55
C ILE A 211 -12.54 7.51 2.79
N GLY A 212 -13.34 7.25 1.76
CA GLY A 212 -13.12 6.03 1.03
C GLY A 212 -14.02 5.84 -0.17
N ASN A 213 -13.63 4.86 -0.98
CA ASN A 213 -14.38 4.38 -2.11
C ASN A 213 -14.99 3.02 -1.79
N GLY A 214 -16.27 2.88 -2.04
CA GLY A 214 -17.04 1.64 -1.90
C GLY A 214 -18.04 1.52 -3.04
N ASN A 215 -18.67 0.34 -3.19
CA ASN A 215 -19.87 0.27 -4.02
C ASN A 215 -21.01 1.04 -3.34
N ASN A 216 -22.09 1.36 -4.09
CA ASN A 216 -23.20 2.15 -3.55
C ASN A 216 -23.81 1.50 -2.31
N ASN A 217 -24.01 0.19 -2.30
CA ASN A 217 -24.56 -0.53 -1.16
C ASN A 217 -23.71 -0.42 0.11
N GLU A 218 -22.38 -0.35 -0.02
CA GLU A 218 -21.48 -0.22 1.12
C GLU A 218 -21.54 1.18 1.73
N LEU A 219 -21.54 2.21 0.89
CA LEU A 219 -21.65 3.60 1.34
C LEU A 219 -23.00 3.88 1.98
N GLU A 220 -24.10 3.38 1.38
CA GLU A 220 -25.45 3.50 1.90
C GLU A 220 -25.57 2.84 3.28
N LYS A 221 -25.13 1.59 3.42
CA LYS A 221 -25.14 0.87 4.71
C LYS A 221 -24.37 1.60 5.82
N ILE A 222 -23.19 2.14 5.49
CA ILE A 222 -22.40 2.92 6.46
C ILE A 222 -23.17 4.20 6.85
N SER A 223 -23.77 4.89 5.89
CA SER A 223 -24.54 6.11 6.13
C SER A 223 -25.79 5.85 6.97
N GLU A 224 -26.53 4.79 6.66
CA GLU A 224 -27.70 4.35 7.44
C GLU A 224 -27.31 4.01 8.88
N LEU A 225 -26.25 3.23 9.07
CA LEU A 225 -25.76 2.86 10.40
C LEU A 225 -25.36 4.08 11.25
N ILE A 226 -24.72 5.09 10.64
CA ILE A 226 -24.39 6.35 11.33
C ILE A 226 -25.67 7.08 11.76
N GLY A 227 -26.71 7.11 10.91
CA GLY A 227 -28.00 7.71 11.20
C GLY A 227 -28.75 6.97 12.31
N ASP A 228 -28.86 5.65 12.22
CA ASP A 228 -29.54 4.79 13.20
C ASP A 228 -28.95 4.90 14.61
N PHE A 229 -27.61 5.05 14.67
CA PHE A 229 -26.90 5.25 15.93
C PHE A 229 -26.90 6.70 16.42
N LYS A 230 -27.51 7.64 15.67
CA LYS A 230 -27.52 9.08 15.97
C LYS A 230 -26.11 9.66 16.15
N LEU A 231 -25.18 9.28 15.29
CA LEU A 231 -23.77 9.69 15.34
C LEU A 231 -23.40 10.69 14.24
N SER A 232 -24.37 11.24 13.50
CA SER A 232 -24.14 12.14 12.35
C SER A 232 -23.45 13.47 12.70
N ASP A 233 -23.49 13.88 13.97
CA ASP A 233 -22.77 15.04 14.51
C ASP A 233 -21.30 14.74 14.81
N ARG A 234 -20.91 13.47 14.89
CA ARG A 234 -19.57 13.00 15.29
C ARG A 234 -18.84 12.22 14.21
N ILE A 235 -19.55 11.48 13.36
CA ILE A 235 -18.95 10.66 12.28
C ILE A 235 -19.35 11.24 10.93
N CYS A 236 -18.35 11.60 10.13
CA CYS A 236 -18.55 12.17 8.79
C CYS A 236 -18.06 11.20 7.71
N LEU A 237 -18.96 10.74 6.84
CA LEU A 237 -18.65 9.92 5.66
C LEU A 237 -18.47 10.83 4.44
N HIS A 238 -17.22 10.97 3.96
CA HIS A 238 -16.88 11.92 2.89
C HIS A 238 -16.93 11.33 1.48
N GLY A 239 -17.06 9.99 1.34
CA GLY A 239 -16.87 9.35 0.04
C GLY A 239 -15.41 9.42 -0.45
N PHE A 240 -15.21 9.34 -1.76
CA PHE A 240 -13.88 9.35 -2.37
C PHE A 240 -13.26 10.74 -2.40
N ILE A 241 -12.07 10.89 -1.85
CA ILE A 241 -11.24 12.09 -1.95
C ILE A 241 -9.89 11.71 -2.56
N PRO A 242 -9.43 12.39 -3.63
CA PRO A 242 -8.12 12.13 -4.24
C PRO A 242 -6.96 12.36 -3.27
N ASN A 243 -5.89 11.56 -3.38
CA ASN A 243 -4.74 11.61 -2.47
C ASN A 243 -4.12 13.01 -2.30
N ASN A 244 -4.08 13.81 -3.36
CA ASN A 244 -3.54 15.17 -3.30
C ASN A 244 -4.42 16.16 -2.51
N LYS A 245 -5.63 15.76 -2.11
CA LYS A 245 -6.57 16.54 -1.28
C LYS A 245 -6.71 15.99 0.15
N LEU A 246 -5.96 14.95 0.53
CA LEU A 246 -6.05 14.34 1.86
C LEU A 246 -5.33 15.13 2.95
N LYS A 247 -4.36 15.97 2.59
CA LYS A 247 -3.54 16.71 3.56
C LYS A 247 -4.34 17.45 4.65
N PRO A 248 -5.45 18.16 4.36
CA PRO A 248 -6.22 18.86 5.40
C PRO A 248 -6.78 17.91 6.48
N PHE A 249 -7.18 16.69 6.11
CA PHE A 249 -7.66 15.68 7.05
C PHE A 249 -6.51 15.12 7.90
N PHE A 250 -5.37 14.83 7.27
CA PHE A 250 -4.16 14.46 8.02
C PHE A 250 -3.65 15.58 8.92
N ASP A 251 -3.86 16.84 8.57
CA ASP A 251 -3.52 17.99 9.43
C ASP A 251 -4.46 18.12 10.64
N LYS A 252 -5.76 17.91 10.44
CA LYS A 252 -6.82 18.00 11.47
C LYS A 252 -6.78 16.82 12.44
N CYS A 253 -6.68 15.60 11.91
CA CYS A 253 -6.81 14.37 12.69
C CYS A 253 -5.49 14.01 13.41
N ASN A 254 -5.63 13.31 14.53
CA ASN A 254 -4.52 12.87 15.37
C ASN A 254 -4.52 11.37 15.68
N VAL A 255 -5.61 10.66 15.33
CA VAL A 255 -5.68 9.20 15.44
C VAL A 255 -6.03 8.60 14.08
N GLY A 256 -5.18 7.70 13.59
CA GLY A 256 -5.40 6.94 12.34
C GLY A 256 -6.07 5.60 12.60
N VAL A 257 -7.01 5.21 11.76
CA VAL A 257 -7.72 3.92 11.86
C VAL A 257 -7.28 3.01 10.72
N SER A 258 -6.46 2.03 11.02
CA SER A 258 -6.01 0.98 10.09
C SER A 258 -6.75 -0.32 10.34
N TYR A 259 -8.06 -0.30 10.14
CA TYR A 259 -8.92 -1.46 10.30
C TYR A 259 -8.92 -2.32 9.03
N ILE A 260 -8.47 -3.56 9.16
CA ILE A 260 -8.36 -4.54 8.09
C ILE A 260 -8.82 -5.88 8.65
N PRO A 261 -9.78 -6.58 8.00
CA PRO A 261 -10.20 -7.89 8.46
C PRO A 261 -9.03 -8.85 8.57
N MET A 262 -8.96 -9.59 9.69
CA MET A 262 -7.90 -10.56 9.97
C MET A 262 -8.17 -11.85 9.19
N THR A 263 -7.89 -11.80 7.89
CA THR A 263 -8.01 -12.94 6.98
C THR A 263 -6.64 -13.38 6.49
N GLU A 264 -6.51 -14.66 6.15
CA GLU A 264 -5.24 -15.23 5.66
C GLU A 264 -4.60 -14.41 4.52
N TYR A 265 -5.42 -13.86 3.62
CA TYR A 265 -4.93 -13.11 2.45
C TYR A 265 -4.60 -11.64 2.72
N TYR A 266 -5.04 -11.08 3.85
CA TYR A 266 -4.62 -9.74 4.29
C TYR A 266 -3.49 -9.76 5.32
N ASP A 267 -3.30 -10.86 6.02
CA ASP A 267 -2.41 -10.95 7.19
C ASP A 267 -0.95 -10.52 6.90
N HIS A 268 -0.42 -10.94 5.75
CA HIS A 268 0.95 -10.61 5.32
C HIS A 268 1.02 -9.46 4.31
N GLN A 269 -0.06 -8.68 4.16
CA GLN A 269 -0.13 -7.56 3.24
C GLN A 269 0.07 -6.24 4.00
N PRO A 270 1.24 -5.56 3.89
CA PRO A 270 1.47 -4.31 4.61
C PRO A 270 0.48 -3.22 4.16
N PRO A 271 -0.32 -2.66 5.07
CA PRO A 271 -1.28 -1.63 4.71
C PRO A 271 -0.61 -0.24 4.67
N THR A 272 -0.55 0.37 3.51
CA THR A 272 0.06 1.71 3.30
C THR A 272 -0.45 2.75 4.29
N LYS A 273 -1.74 2.73 4.62
CA LYS A 273 -2.37 3.67 5.56
C LYS A 273 -1.73 3.66 6.96
N THR A 274 -1.35 2.48 7.48
CA THR A 274 -0.68 2.38 8.80
C THR A 274 0.60 3.21 8.81
N TYR A 275 1.41 3.07 7.78
CA TYR A 275 2.67 3.81 7.64
C TYR A 275 2.44 5.31 7.43
N GLU A 276 1.46 5.70 6.60
CA GLU A 276 1.10 7.10 6.33
C GLU A 276 0.61 7.80 7.59
N TYR A 277 -0.21 7.14 8.41
CA TYR A 277 -0.68 7.68 9.69
C TYR A 277 0.49 7.93 10.64
N ILE A 278 1.30 6.90 10.90
CA ILE A 278 2.43 7.01 11.83
C ILE A 278 3.44 8.05 11.34
N LEU A 279 3.82 8.04 10.08
CA LEU A 279 4.74 9.03 9.49
C LEU A 279 4.15 10.46 9.49
N SER A 280 2.83 10.60 9.55
CA SER A 280 2.16 11.89 9.71
C SER A 280 1.90 12.26 11.18
N GLY A 281 2.39 11.46 12.13
CA GLY A 281 2.32 11.72 13.57
C GLY A 281 0.96 11.44 14.20
N LEU A 282 0.13 10.60 13.57
CA LEU A 282 -1.13 10.12 14.12
C LEU A 282 -0.88 8.85 14.95
N PHE A 283 -1.44 8.80 16.16
CA PHE A 283 -1.50 7.56 16.92
C PHE A 283 -2.43 6.57 16.20
N THR A 284 -2.03 5.33 16.04
CA THR A 284 -2.73 4.44 15.10
C THR A 284 -3.44 3.28 15.80
N ILE A 285 -4.76 3.17 15.62
CA ILE A 285 -5.52 1.95 15.96
C ILE A 285 -5.40 1.01 14.75
N ALA A 286 -4.83 -0.16 14.95
CA ALA A 286 -4.63 -1.11 13.86
C ALA A 286 -5.05 -2.53 14.25
N THR A 287 -5.70 -3.26 13.33
CA THR A 287 -5.99 -4.68 13.55
C THR A 287 -4.70 -5.50 13.61
N SER A 288 -4.68 -6.55 14.44
CA SER A 288 -3.52 -7.39 14.79
C SER A 288 -3.05 -8.30 13.65
N THR A 289 -3.07 -7.83 12.38
CA THR A 289 -2.48 -8.57 11.27
C THR A 289 -0.97 -8.72 11.47
N HIS A 290 -0.37 -9.74 10.88
CA HIS A 290 1.08 -9.97 10.97
C HIS A 290 1.88 -8.71 10.61
N CYS A 291 1.54 -8.06 9.50
CA CYS A 291 2.24 -6.85 9.07
C CYS A 291 2.04 -5.64 10.01
N ASN A 292 0.88 -5.50 10.64
CA ASN A 292 0.69 -4.44 11.62
C ASN A 292 1.47 -4.70 12.92
N LYS A 293 1.60 -5.97 13.35
CA LYS A 293 2.43 -6.36 14.51
C LYS A 293 3.90 -6.01 14.34
N GLU A 294 4.40 -5.98 13.10
CA GLU A 294 5.79 -5.61 12.80
C GLU A 294 6.08 -4.11 13.01
N VAL A 295 5.06 -3.25 12.91
CA VAL A 295 5.25 -1.79 12.87
C VAL A 295 4.57 -1.03 14.00
N ILE A 296 3.51 -1.59 14.59
CA ILE A 296 2.80 -0.98 15.73
C ILE A 296 3.50 -1.34 17.04
N ASN A 297 3.71 -0.33 17.86
CA ASN A 297 4.24 -0.44 19.22
C ASN A 297 3.54 0.58 20.15
N SER A 298 3.83 0.53 21.45
CA SER A 298 3.17 1.39 22.44
C SER A 298 3.37 2.91 22.24
N ILE A 299 4.38 3.32 21.45
CA ILE A 299 4.64 4.73 21.15
C ILE A 299 3.72 5.22 20.01
N ASN A 300 3.48 4.40 18.99
CA ASN A 300 2.85 4.82 17.75
C ASN A 300 1.44 4.32 17.55
N GLY A 301 0.96 3.37 18.36
CA GLY A 301 -0.38 2.83 18.18
C GLY A 301 -0.76 1.74 19.14
N VAL A 302 -1.94 1.17 18.90
CA VAL A 302 -2.51 0.04 19.62
C VAL A 302 -3.03 -0.99 18.64
N LEU A 303 -2.75 -2.27 18.93
CA LEU A 303 -3.24 -3.41 18.18
C LEU A 303 -4.59 -3.88 18.75
N ILE A 304 -5.53 -4.19 17.86
CA ILE A 304 -6.87 -4.65 18.20
C ILE A 304 -7.25 -5.90 17.40
N GLU A 305 -8.23 -6.66 17.88
CA GLU A 305 -8.93 -7.67 17.09
C GLU A 305 -9.92 -6.99 16.13
N ASP A 306 -10.33 -7.68 15.06
CA ASP A 306 -11.26 -7.14 14.05
C ASP A 306 -12.75 -7.29 14.48
N ASN A 307 -13.07 -6.68 15.61
CA ASN A 307 -14.42 -6.63 16.16
C ASN A 307 -14.74 -5.28 16.84
N PRO A 308 -16.02 -4.92 17.01
CA PRO A 308 -16.46 -3.67 17.63
C PRO A 308 -15.96 -3.46 19.05
N GLU A 309 -15.92 -4.51 19.84
CA GLU A 309 -15.54 -4.47 21.27
C GLU A 309 -14.09 -4.05 21.43
N SER A 310 -13.17 -4.66 20.66
CA SER A 310 -11.75 -4.30 20.67
C SER A 310 -11.52 -2.87 20.16
N PHE A 311 -12.29 -2.42 19.16
CA PHE A 311 -12.22 -1.03 18.71
C PHE A 311 -12.69 -0.06 19.81
N SER A 312 -13.79 -0.38 20.52
CA SER A 312 -14.27 0.41 21.66
C SER A 312 -13.23 0.49 22.77
N GLN A 313 -12.56 -0.62 23.11
CA GLN A 313 -11.47 -0.66 24.10
C GLN A 313 -10.28 0.21 23.70
N ALA A 314 -9.93 0.24 22.41
CA ALA A 314 -8.87 1.12 21.91
C ALA A 314 -9.24 2.60 22.06
N LEU A 315 -10.50 2.97 21.79
CA LEU A 315 -10.98 4.34 22.01
C LEU A 315 -10.95 4.72 23.51
N GLU A 316 -11.35 3.79 24.38
CA GLU A 316 -11.25 3.97 25.83
C GLU A 316 -9.78 4.16 26.28
N TYR A 317 -8.87 3.32 25.77
CA TYR A 317 -7.44 3.47 26.06
C TYR A 317 -6.93 4.88 25.69
N ILE A 318 -7.29 5.37 24.49
CA ILE A 318 -6.91 6.71 24.03
C ILE A 318 -7.57 7.80 24.89
N TYR A 319 -8.82 7.62 25.30
CA TYR A 319 -9.55 8.57 26.14
C TYR A 319 -8.89 8.75 27.52
N LEU A 320 -8.47 7.63 28.11
CA LEU A 320 -7.87 7.62 29.45
C LEU A 320 -6.38 7.99 29.46
N ASN A 321 -5.65 7.74 28.37
CA ASN A 321 -4.18 7.86 28.32
C ASN A 321 -3.68 8.86 27.25
N GLY A 322 -4.52 9.68 26.68
CA GLY A 322 -4.30 10.44 25.45
C GLY A 322 -3.22 11.52 25.48
N ASN A 323 -2.11 11.31 26.14
CA ASN A 323 -0.95 12.22 26.13
C ASN A 323 0.18 11.67 25.24
N PHE A 324 -0.07 11.63 23.92
CA PHE A 324 0.88 11.12 22.94
C PHE A 324 1.72 12.26 22.35
N ASP A 325 2.95 11.93 21.93
CA ASP A 325 3.85 12.85 21.24
C ASP A 325 3.96 12.51 19.74
N SER A 326 3.52 13.43 18.90
CA SER A 326 3.49 13.29 17.45
C SER A 326 4.86 13.08 16.81
N ASN A 327 5.94 13.65 17.39
CA ASN A 327 7.28 13.46 16.87
C ASN A 327 7.84 12.09 17.24
N ASN A 328 7.57 11.64 18.48
CA ASN A 328 7.95 10.29 18.90
C ASN A 328 7.24 9.24 18.05
N ILE A 329 5.93 9.41 17.79
CA ILE A 329 5.16 8.55 16.87
C ILE A 329 5.85 8.48 15.50
N ARG A 330 6.14 9.63 14.88
CA ARG A 330 6.75 9.74 13.54
C ARG A 330 8.12 9.06 13.48
N ASN A 331 8.93 9.27 14.53
CA ASN A 331 10.29 8.76 14.60
C ASN A 331 10.37 7.23 14.60
N THR A 332 9.30 6.52 15.01
CA THR A 332 9.28 5.04 15.01
C THR A 332 9.34 4.44 13.60
N LEU A 333 8.95 5.18 12.55
CA LEU A 333 8.88 4.66 11.18
C LEU A 333 9.62 5.51 10.13
N LEU A 334 10.53 6.40 10.50
CA LEU A 334 11.25 7.26 9.55
C LEU A 334 11.99 6.47 8.46
N GLU A 335 12.47 5.25 8.77
CA GLU A 335 13.14 4.38 7.78
C GLU A 335 12.20 3.92 6.67
N HIS A 336 10.90 4.01 6.86
CA HIS A 336 9.87 3.64 5.88
C HIS A 336 9.39 4.82 5.00
N THR A 337 10.03 5.99 5.06
CA THR A 337 9.79 7.01 4.04
C THR A 337 10.25 6.52 2.66
N TRP A 338 9.50 6.84 1.60
CA TRP A 338 9.87 6.43 0.23
C TRP A 338 11.31 6.78 -0.14
N GLU A 339 11.79 7.94 0.29
CA GLU A 339 13.18 8.35 0.00
C GLU A 339 14.19 7.39 0.64
N ARG A 340 13.99 7.02 1.90
CA ARG A 340 14.89 6.08 2.60
C ARG A 340 14.77 4.66 2.04
N ILE A 341 13.56 4.19 1.77
CA ILE A 341 13.36 2.87 1.14
C ILE A 341 14.08 2.80 -0.20
N VAL A 342 13.94 3.80 -1.06
CA VAL A 342 14.62 3.79 -2.37
C VAL A 342 16.13 3.86 -2.21
N ASN A 343 16.65 4.76 -1.38
CA ASN A 343 18.08 4.96 -1.22
C ASN A 343 18.75 3.77 -0.50
N ASN A 344 18.15 3.28 0.59
CA ASN A 344 18.78 2.32 1.49
C ASN A 344 18.46 0.86 1.15
N LYS A 345 17.41 0.60 0.36
CA LYS A 345 16.99 -0.77 0.00
C LYS A 345 16.97 -1.00 -1.50
N LEU A 346 16.24 -0.17 -2.29
CA LEU A 346 16.07 -0.43 -3.72
C LEU A 346 17.38 -0.22 -4.50
N ILE A 347 18.13 0.85 -4.25
CA ILE A 347 19.42 1.09 -4.94
C ILE A 347 20.40 -0.08 -4.71
N PRO A 348 20.67 -0.54 -3.47
CA PRO A 348 21.50 -1.72 -3.23
C PRO A 348 20.98 -2.98 -3.93
N ILE A 349 19.65 -3.19 -4.00
CA ILE A 349 19.08 -4.31 -4.74
C ILE A 349 19.39 -4.20 -6.24
N LEU A 350 19.22 -3.02 -6.82
CA LEU A 350 19.56 -2.78 -8.23
C LEU A 350 21.05 -3.00 -8.52
N GLU A 351 21.93 -2.80 -7.55
CA GLU A 351 23.39 -2.98 -7.72
C GLU A 351 23.82 -4.45 -7.71
N LYS A 352 22.95 -5.40 -7.33
CA LYS A 352 23.22 -6.84 -7.38
C LYS A 352 23.24 -7.43 -8.81
N ILE A 353 22.78 -6.70 -9.82
CA ILE A 353 22.71 -7.15 -11.22
C ILE A 353 23.50 -6.25 -12.17
#